data_38da76f516f80c457b186348a09922d7
#
_entry.id   38da76f516f80c457b186348a09922d7
#
_cell.length_a   1.000
_cell.length_b   1.000
_cell.length_c   1.000
_cell.angle_alpha   90.00
_cell.angle_beta   90.00
_cell.angle_gamma   90.00
#
_symmetry.space_group_name_H-M   'P 1'
#
loop_
_entity.id
_entity.type
_entity.pdbx_description
1 polymer ?
#
loop_
_entity_poly.entity_id
_entity_poly.type
_entity_poly.pdbx_seq_one_letter_code
_entity_poly.pdbx_strand_id
1 'polypeptide(L)'
;VCLHHFLGSDLERIYDELGKRFPEICFVRCFMDPIMRKSGLTPDQKLRLSMYDPLKKGTVTEEGQRRISILGSDFALDETSDLKRLLRCNDYQIKESPVCESWEDYLSLSDCRMMLNCYPAGKAGTEWTAERLGRPFMYLPSCFDYDEIIGQLEVLSASLELLGVLDYEGEKESCEAALHEAFLEIGDWPIAIDGTFHPRPMGLARLLISHGFYVERIYLDAISPEEENDFKWLQQHAPELM
;
A
#
# COMPACT_ATOMS: atom_id res chain seq x y z
N VAL A 1 15.02 15.54 -6.62
CA VAL A 1 15.20 16.65 -7.58
C VAL A 1 16.08 16.17 -8.74
N CYS A 2 15.50 16.00 -9.95
CA CYS A 2 16.24 15.49 -11.11
C CYS A 2 17.32 16.46 -11.63
N LEU A 3 17.16 17.76 -11.38
CA LEU A 3 18.05 18.79 -11.92
C LEU A 3 19.45 18.84 -11.30
N HIS A 4 19.63 18.30 -10.09
CA HIS A 4 20.93 18.38 -9.41
C HIS A 4 22.06 17.67 -10.16
N HIS A 5 21.77 16.57 -10.87
CA HIS A 5 22.74 15.88 -11.70
C HIS A 5 23.27 16.76 -12.84
N PHE A 6 22.37 17.54 -13.46
CA PHE A 6 22.74 18.43 -14.55
C PHE A 6 23.50 19.68 -14.07
N LEU A 7 23.21 20.12 -12.84
CA LEU A 7 23.83 21.33 -12.25
C LEU A 7 25.09 21.01 -11.45
N GLY A 8 25.44 19.72 -11.28
CA GLY A 8 26.61 19.33 -10.47
C GLY A 8 26.48 19.72 -9.00
N SER A 9 25.25 19.83 -8.49
CA SER A 9 25.01 20.24 -7.10
C SER A 9 25.38 19.12 -6.14
N ASP A 10 26.20 19.42 -5.14
CA ASP A 10 26.56 18.54 -4.04
C ASP A 10 25.45 18.56 -2.98
N LEU A 11 24.44 17.68 -3.16
CA LEU A 11 23.28 17.59 -2.26
C LEU A 11 23.68 17.15 -0.86
N GLU A 12 24.65 16.24 -0.71
CA GLU A 12 25.12 15.79 0.59
C GLU A 12 25.65 16.95 1.40
N ARG A 13 26.50 17.77 0.79
CA ARG A 13 27.02 18.98 1.43
C ARG A 13 25.89 19.96 1.80
N ILE A 14 24.88 20.12 0.94
CA ILE A 14 23.74 21.00 1.22
C ILE A 14 22.98 20.50 2.44
N TYR A 15 22.67 19.21 2.51
CA TYR A 15 21.96 18.64 3.67
C TYR A 15 22.80 18.72 4.95
N ASP A 16 24.10 18.50 4.88
CA ASP A 16 25.00 18.64 6.03
C ASP A 16 25.06 20.08 6.55
N GLU A 17 25.14 21.06 5.68
CA GLU A 17 25.10 22.48 6.06
C GLU A 17 23.73 22.90 6.63
N LEU A 18 22.63 22.40 6.06
CA LEU A 18 21.29 22.63 6.60
C LEU A 18 21.14 22.03 8.00
N GLY A 19 21.60 20.79 8.21
CA GLY A 19 21.54 20.14 9.52
C GLY A 19 22.39 20.85 10.59
N LYS A 20 23.55 21.42 10.22
CA LYS A 20 24.35 22.24 11.13
C LYS A 20 23.67 23.57 11.47
N ARG A 21 23.02 24.20 10.48
CA ARG A 21 22.38 25.51 10.62
C ARG A 21 21.04 25.44 11.35
N PHE A 22 20.35 24.33 11.21
CA PHE A 22 19.01 24.10 11.77
C PHE A 22 18.95 22.74 12.48
N PRO A 23 19.64 22.59 13.61
CA PRO A 23 19.77 21.30 14.31
C PRO A 23 18.44 20.76 14.85
N GLU A 24 17.44 21.62 15.00
CA GLU A 24 16.09 21.28 15.45
C GLU A 24 15.20 20.72 14.31
N ILE A 25 15.65 20.82 13.06
CA ILE A 25 14.88 20.36 11.89
C ILE A 25 15.42 19.02 11.42
N CYS A 26 14.55 18.04 11.27
CA CYS A 26 14.86 16.77 10.66
C CYS A 26 14.77 16.88 9.13
N PHE A 27 15.90 16.85 8.44
CA PHE A 27 15.96 16.84 6.98
C PHE A 27 15.98 15.41 6.47
N VAL A 28 14.92 14.98 5.78
CA VAL A 28 14.85 13.66 5.13
C VAL A 28 15.47 13.74 3.75
N ARG A 29 16.47 12.89 3.49
CA ARG A 29 17.26 12.87 2.25
C ARG A 29 16.56 12.03 1.18
N CYS A 30 15.61 12.63 0.47
CA CYS A 30 14.86 11.96 -0.58
C CYS A 30 15.49 12.19 -1.95
N PHE A 31 16.30 11.24 -2.42
CA PHE A 31 16.92 11.29 -3.74
C PHE A 31 16.09 10.49 -4.74
N MET A 32 15.63 11.17 -5.79
CA MET A 32 14.96 10.56 -6.93
C MET A 32 15.87 10.67 -8.16
N ASP A 33 16.44 9.55 -8.59
CA ASP A 33 17.33 9.45 -9.75
C ASP A 33 16.72 8.64 -10.90
N PRO A 34 15.72 9.17 -11.63
CA PRO A 34 15.04 8.41 -12.67
C PRO A 34 15.93 8.10 -13.87
N ILE A 35 16.90 9.00 -14.17
CA ILE A 35 17.73 8.92 -15.38
C ILE A 35 18.82 7.84 -15.27
N MET A 36 19.34 7.60 -14.08
CA MET A 36 20.46 6.68 -13.86
C MET A 36 20.00 5.25 -13.53
N ARG A 37 18.69 5.00 -13.48
CA ARG A 37 18.17 3.70 -13.11
C ARG A 37 18.34 2.68 -14.24
N LYS A 38 19.15 1.66 -14.00
CA LYS A 38 19.24 0.46 -14.84
C LYS A 38 18.59 -0.75 -14.20
N SER A 39 18.53 -0.78 -12.87
CA SER A 39 17.94 -1.87 -12.07
C SER A 39 17.64 -1.39 -10.66
N GLY A 40 16.95 -2.20 -9.86
CA GLY A 40 16.65 -1.91 -8.46
C GLY A 40 15.38 -1.07 -8.26
N LEU A 41 15.29 -0.41 -7.10
CA LEU A 41 14.10 0.33 -6.68
C LEU A 41 13.76 1.49 -7.62
N THR A 42 12.47 1.70 -7.85
CA THR A 42 11.97 2.87 -8.57
C THR A 42 12.26 4.16 -7.79
N PRO A 43 12.23 5.35 -8.45
CA PRO A 43 12.36 6.61 -7.73
C PRO A 43 11.33 6.77 -6.61
N ASP A 44 10.08 6.36 -6.84
CA ASP A 44 9.01 6.38 -5.84
C ASP A 44 9.31 5.44 -4.66
N GLN A 45 9.74 4.21 -4.93
CA GLN A 45 10.16 3.28 -3.87
C GLN A 45 11.33 3.81 -3.03
N LYS A 46 12.31 4.48 -3.64
CA LYS A 46 13.42 5.13 -2.92
C LYS A 46 12.94 6.28 -2.05
N LEU A 47 12.02 7.10 -2.57
CA LEU A 47 11.41 8.18 -1.80
C LEU A 47 10.72 7.63 -0.55
N ARG A 48 9.86 6.63 -0.70
CA ARG A 48 9.12 6.01 0.40
C ARG A 48 10.05 5.37 1.43
N LEU A 49 11.14 4.74 0.99
CA LEU A 49 12.16 4.21 1.88
C LEU A 49 12.79 5.32 2.72
N SER A 50 13.17 6.44 2.10
CA SER A 50 13.81 7.56 2.80
C SER A 50 12.87 8.28 3.77
N MET A 51 11.56 8.30 3.49
CA MET A 51 10.58 8.93 4.38
C MET A 51 10.60 8.34 5.78
N TYR A 52 10.95 7.06 5.94
CA TYR A 52 10.94 6.38 7.24
C TYR A 52 12.29 6.39 7.97
N ASP A 53 13.33 7.02 7.42
CA ASP A 53 14.64 7.16 8.09
C ASP A 53 14.56 7.79 9.49
N PRO A 54 13.68 8.77 9.75
CA PRO A 54 13.55 9.37 11.07
C PRO A 54 13.05 8.41 12.15
N LEU A 55 12.33 7.35 11.78
CA LEU A 55 11.81 6.38 12.74
C LEU A 55 12.96 5.67 13.45
N LYS A 56 12.93 5.61 14.78
CA LYS A 56 14.01 5.05 15.61
C LYS A 56 13.62 3.70 16.19
N LYS A 57 14.60 2.81 16.27
CA LYS A 57 14.47 1.54 17.00
C LYS A 57 14.34 1.83 18.51
N GLY A 58 13.34 1.24 19.12
CA GLY A 58 13.07 1.33 20.55
C GLY A 58 12.35 0.09 21.04
N THR A 59 12.20 -0.02 22.35
CA THR A 59 11.35 -1.04 22.97
C THR A 59 9.90 -0.73 22.65
N VAL A 60 9.13 -1.76 22.29
CA VAL A 60 7.68 -1.61 22.09
C VAL A 60 7.02 -1.42 23.44
N THR A 61 6.24 -0.36 23.58
CA THR A 61 5.48 -0.09 24.79
C THR A 61 4.30 -1.07 24.94
N GLU A 62 3.63 -1.08 26.09
CA GLU A 62 2.41 -1.88 26.27
C GLU A 62 1.32 -1.44 25.28
N GLU A 63 1.20 -0.14 25.02
CA GLU A 63 0.30 0.40 24.02
C GLU A 63 0.72 -0.02 22.61
N GLY A 64 2.03 0.05 22.31
CA GLY A 64 2.60 -0.40 21.03
C GLY A 64 2.38 -1.88 20.73
N GLN A 65 2.28 -2.75 21.77
CA GLN A 65 1.92 -4.17 21.61
C GLN A 65 0.49 -4.37 21.08
N ARG A 66 -0.36 -3.37 21.22
CA ARG A 66 -1.72 -3.32 20.71
C ARG A 66 -1.86 -2.42 19.47
N ARG A 67 -0.74 -2.03 18.84
CA ARG A 67 -0.73 -1.15 17.68
C ARG A 67 -0.19 -1.85 16.44
N ILE A 68 -0.90 -1.65 15.34
CA ILE A 68 -0.45 -2.01 13.99
C ILE A 68 -0.17 -0.72 13.23
N SER A 69 1.02 -0.58 12.65
CA SER A 69 1.37 0.58 11.82
C SER A 69 1.31 0.21 10.35
N ILE A 70 0.56 0.99 9.56
CA ILE A 70 0.42 0.79 8.11
C ILE A 70 1.21 1.90 7.42
N LEU A 71 2.19 1.51 6.62
CA LEU A 71 3.13 2.40 5.96
C LEU A 71 3.07 2.22 4.43
N GLY A 72 3.60 3.19 3.71
CA GLY A 72 3.89 3.05 2.28
C GLY A 72 2.76 3.46 1.33
N SER A 73 1.61 3.87 1.83
CA SER A 73 0.54 4.47 1.04
C SER A 73 0.50 5.99 1.22
N ASP A 74 -0.01 6.71 0.23
CA ASP A 74 -0.29 8.15 0.30
C ASP A 74 -1.66 8.45 0.90
N PHE A 75 -2.53 7.44 0.94
CA PHE A 75 -3.89 7.52 1.45
C PHE A 75 -4.08 6.50 2.56
N ALA A 76 -4.88 6.86 3.56
CA ALA A 76 -5.35 5.92 4.56
C ALA A 76 -6.27 4.87 3.91
N LEU A 77 -6.32 3.70 4.52
CA LEU A 77 -7.31 2.71 4.16
C LEU A 77 -8.71 3.22 4.54
N ASP A 78 -9.71 2.79 3.81
CA ASP A 78 -11.09 3.08 4.15
C ASP A 78 -11.42 2.59 5.56
N GLU A 79 -12.22 3.36 6.30
CA GLU A 79 -12.60 3.05 7.68
C GLU A 79 -13.47 1.79 7.79
N THR A 80 -14.14 1.43 6.70
CA THR A 80 -14.99 0.24 6.61
C THR A 80 -14.26 -0.98 6.08
N SER A 81 -12.97 -0.86 5.71
CA SER A 81 -12.20 -1.98 5.16
C SER A 81 -12.14 -3.15 6.13
N ASP A 82 -12.22 -4.37 5.59
CA ASP A 82 -12.19 -5.62 6.37
C ASP A 82 -10.92 -5.74 7.20
N LEU A 83 -9.78 -5.28 6.68
CA LEU A 83 -8.54 -5.22 7.42
C LEU A 83 -8.68 -4.39 8.72
N LYS A 84 -9.25 -3.19 8.63
CA LYS A 84 -9.47 -2.34 9.81
C LYS A 84 -10.51 -2.94 10.76
N ARG A 85 -11.58 -3.51 10.22
CA ARG A 85 -12.63 -4.16 11.00
C ARG A 85 -12.06 -5.35 11.77
N LEU A 86 -11.29 -6.22 11.10
CA LEU A 86 -10.65 -7.39 11.70
C LEU A 86 -9.70 -7.00 12.85
N LEU A 87 -8.86 -6.00 12.64
CA LEU A 87 -7.92 -5.54 13.66
C LEU A 87 -8.65 -4.92 14.86
N ARG A 88 -9.66 -4.09 14.62
CA ARG A 88 -10.42 -3.41 15.67
C ARG A 88 -11.25 -4.38 16.51
N CYS A 89 -11.88 -5.41 15.93
CA CYS A 89 -12.61 -6.40 16.69
C CYS A 89 -11.72 -7.27 17.60
N ASN A 90 -10.40 -7.16 17.43
CA ASN A 90 -9.38 -7.79 18.25
C ASN A 90 -8.60 -6.77 19.12
N ASP A 91 -9.16 -5.58 19.36
CA ASP A 91 -8.59 -4.51 20.20
C ASP A 91 -7.24 -3.95 19.72
N TYR A 92 -6.94 -4.05 18.43
CA TYR A 92 -5.77 -3.39 17.86
C TYR A 92 -6.08 -1.95 17.47
N GLN A 93 -5.19 -1.05 17.85
CA GLN A 93 -5.13 0.31 17.33
C GLN A 93 -4.41 0.30 15.97
N ILE A 94 -4.92 1.08 15.03
CA ILE A 94 -4.33 1.18 13.70
C ILE A 94 -3.75 2.59 13.56
N LYS A 95 -2.49 2.66 13.15
CA LYS A 95 -1.81 3.91 12.87
C LYS A 95 -1.29 3.91 11.46
N GLU A 96 -1.65 4.92 10.69
CA GLU A 96 -1.32 5.02 9.27
C GLU A 96 -0.48 6.26 9.01
N SER A 97 0.58 6.11 8.20
CA SER A 97 1.50 7.22 7.93
C SER A 97 0.85 8.46 7.31
N PRO A 98 -0.17 8.36 6.40
CA PRO A 98 -0.76 9.55 5.77
C PRO A 98 -1.69 10.36 6.67
N VAL A 99 -2.09 9.83 7.83
CA VAL A 99 -3.00 10.53 8.76
C VAL A 99 -2.34 10.98 10.05
N CYS A 100 -1.01 10.93 10.11
CA CYS A 100 -0.29 11.48 11.25
C CYS A 100 -0.43 13.00 11.32
N GLU A 101 -0.90 13.53 12.46
CA GLU A 101 -1.22 14.94 12.62
C GLU A 101 -0.03 15.78 13.14
N SER A 102 0.98 15.12 13.72
CA SER A 102 2.18 15.77 14.25
C SER A 102 3.44 14.97 13.96
N TRP A 103 4.60 15.60 14.20
CA TRP A 103 5.88 14.93 14.10
C TRP A 103 6.04 13.82 15.14
N GLU A 104 5.61 14.06 16.36
CA GLU A 104 5.60 13.07 17.44
C GLU A 104 4.70 11.89 17.08
N ASP A 105 3.55 12.19 16.51
CA ASP A 105 2.62 11.19 16.02
C ASP A 105 3.25 10.33 14.91
N TYR A 106 3.93 10.96 13.96
CA TYR A 106 4.69 10.25 12.93
C TYR A 106 5.80 9.37 13.51
N LEU A 107 6.59 9.87 14.47
CA LEU A 107 7.66 9.09 15.09
C LEU A 107 7.12 7.87 15.85
N SER A 108 5.91 7.95 16.37
CA SER A 108 5.27 6.86 17.09
C SER A 108 4.84 5.68 16.20
N LEU A 109 4.90 5.82 14.86
CA LEU A 109 4.75 4.69 13.93
C LEU A 109 5.75 3.55 14.20
N SER A 110 6.90 3.84 14.80
CA SER A 110 7.89 2.83 15.19
C SER A 110 7.51 2.01 16.41
N ASP A 111 6.57 2.50 17.23
CA ASP A 111 6.07 1.84 18.42
C ASP A 111 4.83 1.01 18.08
N CYS A 112 5.05 -0.16 17.49
CA CYS A 112 4.01 -1.06 17.05
C CYS A 112 4.43 -2.53 17.19
N ARG A 113 3.44 -3.42 17.27
CA ARG A 113 3.63 -4.87 17.26
C ARG A 113 4.08 -5.38 15.89
N MET A 114 3.49 -4.84 14.83
CA MET A 114 3.74 -5.24 13.44
C MET A 114 3.58 -4.05 12.50
N MET A 115 4.34 -4.07 11.41
CA MET A 115 4.19 -3.13 10.31
C MET A 115 3.52 -3.82 9.13
N LEU A 116 2.50 -3.18 8.56
CA LEU A 116 1.79 -3.63 7.38
C LEU A 116 2.05 -2.68 6.21
N ASN A 117 1.95 -3.23 5.02
CA ASN A 117 1.88 -2.45 3.79
C ASN A 117 0.86 -3.08 2.84
N CYS A 118 0.00 -2.22 2.24
CA CYS A 118 -1.03 -2.64 1.27
C CYS A 118 -0.78 -2.08 -0.13
N TYR A 119 0.26 -1.25 -0.30
CA TYR A 119 0.54 -0.54 -1.55
C TYR A 119 1.87 -0.98 -2.17
N PRO A 120 1.89 -1.50 -3.42
CA PRO A 120 3.09 -2.11 -4.00
C PRO A 120 4.34 -1.23 -3.98
N ALA A 121 4.21 0.07 -4.29
CA ALA A 121 5.33 1.00 -4.29
C ALA A 121 5.92 1.23 -2.88
N GLY A 122 5.13 1.04 -1.83
CA GLY A 122 5.56 1.18 -0.43
C GLY A 122 6.19 -0.06 0.16
N LYS A 123 6.05 -1.24 -0.48
CA LYS A 123 6.48 -2.53 0.06
C LYS A 123 7.94 -2.53 0.51
N ALA A 124 8.85 -2.21 -0.41
CA ALA A 124 10.29 -2.24 -0.12
C ALA A 124 10.70 -1.28 1.00
N GLY A 125 10.11 -0.08 1.05
CA GLY A 125 10.36 0.91 2.10
C GLY A 125 9.85 0.48 3.46
N THR A 126 8.65 -0.11 3.52
CA THR A 126 8.07 -0.62 4.77
C THR A 126 8.83 -1.84 5.29
N GLU A 127 9.15 -2.79 4.42
CA GLU A 127 9.91 -4.00 4.76
C GLU A 127 11.28 -3.66 5.32
N TRP A 128 12.05 -2.80 4.63
CA TRP A 128 13.35 -2.32 5.11
C TRP A 128 13.23 -1.59 6.45
N THR A 129 12.19 -0.77 6.63
CA THR A 129 11.96 -0.06 7.88
C THR A 129 11.66 -1.03 9.02
N ALA A 130 10.80 -2.00 8.79
CA ALA A 130 10.45 -3.02 9.77
C ALA A 130 11.68 -3.83 10.20
N GLU A 131 12.49 -4.27 9.24
CA GLU A 131 13.75 -4.98 9.51
C GLU A 131 14.70 -4.13 10.35
N ARG A 132 14.95 -2.89 9.94
CA ARG A 132 15.82 -1.94 10.67
C ARG A 132 15.36 -1.68 12.09
N LEU A 133 14.05 -1.60 12.31
CA LEU A 133 13.44 -1.37 13.62
C LEU A 133 13.26 -2.65 14.45
N GLY A 134 13.45 -3.83 13.85
CA GLY A 134 13.21 -5.13 14.47
C GLY A 134 11.73 -5.36 14.75
N ARG A 135 10.86 -5.00 13.79
CA ARG A 135 9.41 -5.25 13.83
C ARG A 135 9.04 -6.34 12.81
N PRO A 136 8.07 -7.20 13.13
CA PRO A 136 7.46 -8.06 12.12
C PRO A 136 6.88 -7.23 10.98
N PHE A 137 6.97 -7.75 9.76
CA PHE A 137 6.40 -7.13 8.55
C PHE A 137 5.46 -8.09 7.84
N MET A 138 4.36 -7.56 7.30
CA MET A 138 3.50 -8.31 6.40
C MET A 138 3.03 -7.40 5.25
N TYR A 139 3.09 -7.95 4.04
CA TYR A 139 2.58 -7.32 2.83
C TYR A 139 1.22 -7.92 2.48
N LEU A 140 0.20 -7.08 2.44
CA LEU A 140 -1.19 -7.41 2.14
C LEU A 140 -1.64 -6.54 0.96
N PRO A 141 -1.26 -6.86 -0.27
CA PRO A 141 -1.62 -6.03 -1.43
C PRO A 141 -3.13 -5.97 -1.60
N SER A 142 -3.65 -4.77 -1.87
CA SER A 142 -5.05 -4.62 -2.25
C SER A 142 -5.35 -5.46 -3.47
N CYS A 143 -6.47 -6.19 -3.49
CA CYS A 143 -6.90 -7.04 -4.59
C CYS A 143 -8.42 -7.06 -4.73
N PHE A 144 -8.90 -7.69 -5.80
CA PHE A 144 -10.32 -7.80 -6.15
C PHE A 144 -10.80 -9.26 -6.21
N ASP A 145 -9.97 -10.20 -5.77
CA ASP A 145 -10.30 -11.61 -5.71
C ASP A 145 -10.62 -11.99 -4.26
N TYR A 146 -11.81 -12.54 -4.02
CA TYR A 146 -12.29 -12.85 -2.67
C TYR A 146 -11.41 -13.87 -1.96
N ASP A 147 -10.95 -14.92 -2.68
CA ASP A 147 -10.15 -15.97 -2.07
C ASP A 147 -8.76 -15.41 -1.68
N GLU A 148 -8.19 -14.49 -2.50
CA GLU A 148 -6.95 -13.79 -2.17
C GLU A 148 -7.13 -12.89 -0.94
N ILE A 149 -8.23 -12.12 -0.86
CA ILE A 149 -8.54 -11.25 0.29
C ILE A 149 -8.66 -12.08 1.56
N ILE A 150 -9.50 -13.12 1.54
CA ILE A 150 -9.74 -14.00 2.69
C ILE A 150 -8.42 -14.65 3.13
N GLY A 151 -7.65 -15.21 2.19
CA GLY A 151 -6.37 -15.83 2.50
C GLY A 151 -5.37 -14.86 3.15
N GLN A 152 -5.30 -13.61 2.70
CA GLN A 152 -4.48 -12.58 3.32
C GLN A 152 -4.92 -12.28 4.76
N LEU A 153 -6.22 -12.13 5.00
CA LEU A 153 -6.77 -11.86 6.33
C LEU A 153 -6.59 -13.06 7.28
N GLU A 154 -6.71 -14.29 6.78
CA GLU A 154 -6.43 -15.50 7.57
C GLU A 154 -4.96 -15.60 7.97
N VAL A 155 -4.02 -15.32 7.07
CA VAL A 155 -2.58 -15.29 7.38
C VAL A 155 -2.27 -14.22 8.42
N LEU A 156 -2.88 -13.04 8.32
CA LEU A 156 -2.75 -11.98 9.32
C LEU A 156 -3.32 -12.44 10.67
N SER A 157 -4.52 -13.05 10.67
CA SER A 157 -5.16 -13.56 11.87
C SER A 157 -4.30 -14.59 12.60
N ALA A 158 -3.72 -15.53 11.85
CA ALA A 158 -2.81 -16.53 12.40
C ALA A 158 -1.52 -15.89 12.97
N SER A 159 -0.96 -14.89 12.28
CA SER A 159 0.27 -14.22 12.70
C SER A 159 0.13 -13.37 13.96
N LEU A 160 -1.06 -12.84 14.19
CA LEU A 160 -1.39 -12.02 15.37
C LEU A 160 -2.17 -12.80 16.44
N GLU A 161 -2.47 -14.09 16.19
CA GLU A 161 -3.26 -14.96 17.08
C GLU A 161 -4.63 -14.34 17.39
N LEU A 162 -5.31 -13.80 16.34
CA LEU A 162 -6.58 -13.14 16.50
C LEU A 162 -7.68 -14.15 16.85
N LEU A 163 -8.58 -13.78 17.75
CA LEU A 163 -9.71 -14.60 18.18
C LEU A 163 -11.03 -14.18 17.52
N GLY A 164 -11.16 -12.87 17.24
CA GLY A 164 -12.30 -12.34 16.51
C GLY A 164 -12.14 -12.58 15.01
N VAL A 165 -13.19 -13.05 14.37
CA VAL A 165 -13.24 -13.33 12.93
C VAL A 165 -14.34 -12.50 12.27
N LEU A 166 -14.23 -12.25 10.96
CA LEU A 166 -15.26 -11.63 10.16
C LEU A 166 -16.15 -12.71 9.53
N ASP A 167 -17.39 -12.34 9.23
CA ASP A 167 -18.30 -13.16 8.42
C ASP A 167 -17.97 -12.95 6.93
N TYR A 168 -16.94 -13.67 6.44
CA TYR A 168 -16.47 -13.52 5.06
C TYR A 168 -17.54 -13.86 4.02
N GLU A 169 -18.44 -14.83 4.29
CA GLU A 169 -19.51 -15.18 3.36
C GLU A 169 -20.55 -14.05 3.29
N GLY A 170 -20.97 -13.51 4.42
CA GLY A 170 -21.91 -12.38 4.43
C GLY A 170 -21.30 -11.11 3.79
N GLU A 171 -20.00 -10.84 3.98
CA GLU A 171 -19.32 -9.72 3.31
C GLU A 171 -19.26 -9.93 1.79
N LYS A 172 -18.98 -11.15 1.34
CA LYS A 172 -18.99 -11.51 -0.07
C LYS A 172 -20.37 -11.32 -0.70
N GLU A 173 -21.42 -11.83 -0.04
CA GLU A 173 -22.82 -11.65 -0.50
C GLU A 173 -23.16 -10.15 -0.62
N SER A 174 -22.72 -9.33 0.33
CA SER A 174 -22.91 -7.89 0.31
C SER A 174 -22.18 -7.23 -0.88
N CYS A 175 -20.94 -7.63 -1.16
CA CYS A 175 -20.19 -7.14 -2.33
C CYS A 175 -20.85 -7.54 -3.66
N GLU A 176 -21.31 -8.80 -3.77
CA GLU A 176 -22.01 -9.29 -4.96
C GLU A 176 -23.31 -8.50 -5.21
N ALA A 177 -24.07 -8.23 -4.14
CA ALA A 177 -25.29 -7.42 -4.23
C ALA A 177 -24.97 -5.99 -4.72
N ALA A 178 -23.93 -5.35 -4.16
CA ALA A 178 -23.52 -4.00 -4.57
C ALA A 178 -23.03 -3.97 -6.02
N LEU A 179 -22.28 -4.98 -6.48
CA LEU A 179 -21.86 -5.09 -7.88
C LEU A 179 -23.05 -5.27 -8.82
N HIS A 180 -24.04 -6.05 -8.42
CA HIS A 180 -25.26 -6.23 -9.19
C HIS A 180 -26.06 -4.91 -9.31
N GLU A 181 -26.24 -4.18 -8.21
CA GLU A 181 -26.88 -2.87 -8.20
C GLU A 181 -26.15 -1.87 -9.10
N ALA A 182 -24.81 -1.81 -9.01
CA ALA A 182 -24.00 -0.96 -9.85
C ALA A 182 -24.14 -1.33 -11.34
N PHE A 183 -24.23 -2.63 -11.66
CA PHE A 183 -24.45 -3.08 -13.04
C PHE A 183 -25.81 -2.63 -13.57
N LEU A 184 -26.84 -2.66 -12.75
CA LEU A 184 -28.19 -2.18 -13.16
C LEU A 184 -28.22 -0.67 -13.47
N GLU A 185 -27.37 0.11 -12.81
CA GLU A 185 -27.26 1.55 -13.07
C GLU A 185 -26.37 1.88 -14.28
N ILE A 186 -25.21 1.22 -14.38
CA ILE A 186 -24.20 1.52 -15.41
C ILE A 186 -24.52 0.81 -16.72
N GLY A 187 -25.00 -0.44 -16.65
CA GLY A 187 -25.33 -1.24 -17.83
C GLY A 187 -24.15 -1.43 -18.78
N ASP A 188 -24.40 -1.23 -20.06
CA ASP A 188 -23.42 -1.41 -21.14
C ASP A 188 -22.54 -0.17 -21.40
N TRP A 189 -22.46 0.77 -20.47
CA TRP A 189 -21.60 1.94 -20.65
C TRP A 189 -20.13 1.52 -20.68
N PRO A 190 -19.33 2.08 -21.62
CA PRO A 190 -17.93 1.73 -21.71
C PRO A 190 -17.14 2.26 -20.51
N ILE A 191 -16.38 1.38 -19.88
CA ILE A 191 -15.53 1.69 -18.73
C ILE A 191 -14.07 1.68 -19.19
N ALA A 192 -13.35 2.77 -18.89
CA ALA A 192 -11.90 2.84 -19.04
C ALA A 192 -11.26 2.82 -17.63
N ILE A 193 -10.26 1.97 -17.45
CA ILE A 193 -9.55 1.82 -16.19
C ILE A 193 -8.14 2.37 -16.37
N ASP A 194 -7.70 3.23 -15.43
CA ASP A 194 -6.37 3.81 -15.43
C ASP A 194 -5.58 3.30 -14.21
N GLY A 195 -4.33 2.90 -14.41
CA GLY A 195 -3.44 2.42 -13.35
C GLY A 195 -3.14 3.44 -12.25
N THR A 196 -3.46 4.72 -12.47
CA THR A 196 -3.35 5.75 -11.41
C THR A 196 -4.51 5.69 -10.41
N PHE A 197 -5.66 5.13 -10.81
CA PHE A 197 -6.81 4.95 -9.94
C PHE A 197 -6.57 3.87 -8.88
N HIS A 198 -6.00 2.74 -9.28
CA HIS A 198 -5.70 1.62 -8.39
C HIS A 198 -4.45 0.89 -8.87
N PRO A 199 -3.57 0.39 -7.95
CA PRO A 199 -2.34 -0.30 -8.33
C PRO A 199 -2.55 -1.67 -9.01
N ARG A 200 -3.80 -2.17 -9.04
CA ARG A 200 -4.18 -3.43 -9.73
C ARG A 200 -5.33 -3.21 -10.72
N PRO A 201 -5.10 -2.48 -11.82
CA PRO A 201 -6.13 -2.18 -12.82
C PRO A 201 -6.64 -3.44 -13.55
N MET A 202 -5.79 -4.45 -13.73
CA MET A 202 -6.20 -5.72 -14.36
C MET A 202 -7.11 -6.55 -13.45
N GLY A 203 -6.83 -6.56 -12.14
CA GLY A 203 -7.70 -7.20 -11.16
C GLY A 203 -9.09 -6.56 -11.13
N LEU A 204 -9.15 -5.23 -11.19
CA LEU A 204 -10.43 -4.50 -11.31
C LEU A 204 -11.15 -4.84 -12.62
N ALA A 205 -10.43 -4.86 -13.74
CA ALA A 205 -11.01 -5.22 -15.03
C ALA A 205 -11.60 -6.64 -15.02
N ARG A 206 -10.85 -7.61 -14.46
CA ARG A 206 -11.32 -8.98 -14.29
C ARG A 206 -12.59 -9.05 -13.45
N LEU A 207 -12.65 -8.37 -12.31
CA LEU A 207 -13.84 -8.29 -11.47
C LEU A 207 -15.02 -7.76 -12.28
N LEU A 208 -14.89 -6.60 -12.92
CA LEU A 208 -15.96 -5.95 -13.66
C LEU A 208 -16.45 -6.82 -14.83
N ILE A 209 -15.56 -7.39 -15.64
CA ILE A 209 -15.91 -8.26 -16.77
C ILE A 209 -16.63 -9.52 -16.27
N SER A 210 -16.18 -10.11 -15.17
CA SER A 210 -16.83 -11.29 -14.58
C SER A 210 -18.26 -11.02 -14.12
N HIS A 211 -18.61 -9.75 -13.85
CA HIS A 211 -19.96 -9.30 -13.47
C HIS A 211 -20.73 -8.65 -14.63
N GLY A 212 -20.25 -8.80 -15.87
CA GLY A 212 -20.97 -8.39 -17.07
C GLY A 212 -20.74 -6.95 -17.50
N PHE A 213 -19.95 -6.16 -16.78
CA PHE A 213 -19.64 -4.78 -17.17
C PHE A 213 -18.82 -4.74 -18.47
N TYR A 214 -19.02 -3.71 -19.27
CA TYR A 214 -18.26 -3.47 -20.48
C TYR A 214 -17.00 -2.66 -20.20
N VAL A 215 -15.85 -3.33 -20.04
CA VAL A 215 -14.54 -2.68 -19.96
C VAL A 215 -14.00 -2.51 -21.38
N GLU A 216 -13.86 -1.25 -21.80
CA GLU A 216 -13.38 -0.91 -23.15
C GLU A 216 -11.85 -0.82 -23.21
N ARG A 217 -11.21 -0.30 -22.16
CA ARG A 217 -9.75 -0.03 -22.15
C ARG A 217 -9.15 -0.10 -20.77
N ILE A 218 -7.87 -0.52 -20.73
CA ILE A 218 -7.02 -0.46 -19.55
C ILE A 218 -5.77 0.33 -19.90
N TYR A 219 -5.48 1.39 -19.12
CA TYR A 219 -4.26 2.20 -19.27
C TYR A 219 -3.31 1.89 -18.13
N LEU A 220 -2.12 1.40 -18.46
CA LEU A 220 -1.08 1.09 -17.47
C LEU A 220 0.31 1.21 -18.10
N ASP A 221 1.30 1.53 -17.28
CA ASP A 221 2.69 1.65 -17.72
C ASP A 221 3.43 0.31 -17.69
N ALA A 222 3.04 -0.59 -16.78
CA ALA A 222 3.63 -1.89 -16.61
C ALA A 222 2.68 -2.83 -15.86
N ILE A 223 2.85 -4.12 -16.05
CA ILE A 223 2.13 -5.15 -15.30
C ILE A 223 2.90 -5.43 -14.00
N SER A 224 2.23 -5.34 -12.86
CA SER A 224 2.82 -5.71 -11.59
C SER A 224 2.90 -7.24 -11.43
N PRO A 225 3.86 -7.76 -10.66
CA PRO A 225 3.91 -9.20 -10.36
C PRO A 225 2.63 -9.71 -9.69
N GLU A 226 1.97 -8.87 -8.92
CA GLU A 226 0.71 -9.18 -8.24
C GLU A 226 -0.46 -9.39 -9.21
N GLU A 227 -0.37 -8.88 -10.45
CA GLU A 227 -1.42 -8.97 -11.47
C GLU A 227 -1.19 -10.06 -12.53
N GLU A 228 -0.15 -10.89 -12.39
CA GLU A 228 0.18 -11.91 -13.40
C GLU A 228 -0.99 -12.88 -13.67
N ASN A 229 -1.75 -13.23 -12.63
CA ASN A 229 -2.90 -14.13 -12.77
C ASN A 229 -4.09 -13.41 -13.44
N ASP A 230 -4.33 -12.16 -13.11
CA ASP A 230 -5.38 -11.34 -13.72
C ASP A 230 -5.08 -11.10 -15.20
N PHE A 231 -3.81 -10.81 -15.53
CA PHE A 231 -3.34 -10.69 -16.91
C PHE A 231 -3.61 -11.97 -17.73
N LYS A 232 -3.23 -13.14 -17.20
CA LYS A 232 -3.47 -14.44 -17.87
C LYS A 232 -4.97 -14.70 -18.06
N TRP A 233 -5.78 -14.33 -17.08
CA TRP A 233 -7.23 -14.48 -17.17
C TRP A 233 -7.82 -13.56 -18.26
N LEU A 234 -7.39 -12.29 -18.31
CA LEU A 234 -7.83 -11.33 -19.34
C LEU A 234 -7.41 -11.79 -20.75
N GLN A 235 -6.20 -12.32 -20.92
CA GLN A 235 -5.76 -12.87 -22.21
C GLN A 235 -6.69 -13.98 -22.76
N GLN A 236 -7.35 -14.72 -21.86
CA GLN A 236 -8.23 -15.83 -22.23
C GLN A 236 -9.69 -15.39 -22.43
N HIS A 237 -10.16 -14.39 -21.66
CA HIS A 237 -11.58 -14.03 -21.59
C HIS A 237 -11.91 -12.68 -22.23
N ALA A 238 -10.92 -11.82 -22.40
CA ALA A 238 -11.06 -10.50 -23.02
C ALA A 238 -9.79 -10.14 -23.84
N PRO A 239 -9.41 -10.95 -24.82
CA PRO A 239 -8.16 -10.77 -25.58
C PRO A 239 -8.10 -9.44 -26.34
N GLU A 240 -9.23 -8.80 -26.62
CA GLU A 240 -9.33 -7.50 -27.26
C GLU A 240 -8.80 -6.35 -26.40
N LEU A 241 -8.61 -6.55 -25.10
CA LEU A 241 -8.05 -5.58 -24.16
C LEU A 241 -6.51 -5.66 -24.04
N MET A 242 -5.89 -6.69 -24.66
CA MET A 242 -4.48 -7.03 -24.46
C MET A 242 -3.59 -6.57 -25.63
#